data_cf7022e0856e47594391091a8e4b4a4b
#
_entry.id   cf7022e0856e47594391091a8e4b4a4b
#
_cell.length_a   1.000
_cell.length_b   1.000
_cell.length_c   1.000
_cell.angle_alpha   90.00
_cell.angle_beta   90.00
_cell.angle_gamma   90.00
#
_symmetry.space_group_name_H-M   'P 1'
#
loop_
_entity.id
_entity.type
_entity.pdbx_description
1 polymer ?
#
loop_
_entity_poly.entity_id
_entity_poly.type
_entity_poly.pdbx_seq_one_letter_code
_entity_poly.pdbx_strand_id
1 'polypeptide(L)'
;MPNWTSNEVRFKSRINSKHQLSKLKKRIKGLEHLVELPSGEKTNEWNDFDFNKIYKMPKALENTVAPPPKNDKKTQQRLKKYGAKDWYDWRCKNWGTKWNSVDTEIIEDEREGLTYTFNTAWDCPREIVFKLQEILD
;
A
#
# COMPACT_ATOMS: atom_id res chain seq x y z
N MET A 1 10.06 -16.65 5.07
CA MET A 1 8.88 -16.32 4.23
C MET A 1 7.75 -15.83 5.11
N PRO A 2 7.13 -14.72 4.80
CA PRO A 2 5.96 -14.28 5.57
C PRO A 2 4.74 -15.14 5.23
N ASN A 3 3.84 -15.28 6.18
CA ASN A 3 2.51 -15.75 5.90
C ASN A 3 1.77 -14.67 5.12
N TRP A 4 1.02 -15.06 4.11
CA TRP A 4 0.28 -14.13 3.28
C TRP A 4 -1.17 -14.07 3.70
N THR A 5 -1.72 -12.86 3.77
CA THR A 5 -3.14 -12.62 3.99
C THR A 5 -3.77 -12.19 2.68
N SER A 6 -4.83 -12.88 2.29
CA SER A 6 -5.62 -12.52 1.10
C SER A 6 -6.63 -11.44 1.45
N ASN A 7 -6.69 -10.40 0.63
CA ASN A 7 -7.58 -9.25 0.85
C ASN A 7 -8.45 -9.01 -0.37
N GLU A 8 -9.66 -8.53 -0.11
CA GLU A 8 -10.59 -8.08 -1.14
C GLU A 8 -11.16 -6.73 -0.73
N VAL A 9 -11.03 -5.73 -1.59
CA VAL A 9 -11.54 -4.38 -1.36
C VAL A 9 -12.47 -4.01 -2.51
N ARG A 10 -13.71 -3.68 -2.20
CA ARG A 10 -14.74 -3.30 -3.18
C ARG A 10 -15.10 -1.84 -3.05
N PHE A 11 -15.17 -1.17 -4.19
CA PHE A 11 -15.62 0.22 -4.28
C PHE A 11 -16.90 0.26 -5.09
N LYS A 12 -17.96 0.79 -4.48
CA LYS A 12 -19.25 1.02 -5.16
C LYS A 12 -19.51 2.51 -5.22
N SER A 13 -19.92 2.99 -6.38
CA SER A 13 -20.38 4.37 -6.50
C SER A 13 -21.87 4.44 -6.19
N ARG A 14 -22.26 5.37 -5.32
CA ARG A 14 -23.70 5.61 -5.01
C ARG A 14 -24.52 5.99 -6.24
N ILE A 15 -23.86 6.58 -7.24
CA ILE A 15 -24.50 7.09 -8.46
C ILE A 15 -24.18 6.20 -9.68
N ASN A 16 -23.58 5.03 -9.47
CA ASN A 16 -23.20 4.11 -10.54
C ASN A 16 -22.33 4.79 -11.62
N SER A 17 -21.45 5.71 -11.21
CA SER A 17 -20.65 6.50 -12.13
C SER A 17 -19.35 5.78 -12.46
N LYS A 18 -19.24 5.28 -13.68
CA LYS A 18 -17.98 4.72 -14.23
C LYS A 18 -16.83 5.73 -14.16
N HIS A 19 -17.15 7.02 -14.29
CA HIS A 19 -16.18 8.10 -14.24
C HIS A 19 -15.52 8.23 -12.86
N GLN A 20 -16.30 8.15 -11.77
CA GLN A 20 -15.78 8.20 -10.41
C GLN A 20 -14.87 7.00 -10.09
N LEU A 21 -15.29 5.81 -10.51
CA LEU A 21 -14.48 4.60 -10.33
C LEU A 21 -13.20 4.65 -11.16
N SER A 22 -13.24 5.18 -12.36
CA SER A 22 -12.07 5.37 -13.21
C SER A 22 -11.07 6.35 -12.61
N LYS A 23 -11.54 7.45 -12.02
CA LYS A 23 -10.69 8.41 -11.30
C LYS A 23 -10.01 7.76 -10.09
N LEU A 24 -10.77 7.00 -9.31
CA LEU A 24 -10.24 6.28 -8.14
C LEU A 24 -9.16 5.31 -8.56
N LYS A 25 -9.41 4.52 -9.60
CA LYS A 25 -8.45 3.55 -10.15
C LYS A 25 -7.13 4.20 -10.54
N LYS A 26 -7.17 5.37 -11.18
CA LYS A 26 -5.96 6.13 -11.54
C LYS A 26 -5.25 6.68 -10.31
N ARG A 27 -6.00 7.12 -9.30
CA ARG A 27 -5.44 7.72 -8.08
C ARG A 27 -4.60 6.74 -7.28
N ILE A 28 -5.04 5.48 -7.17
CA ILE A 28 -4.38 4.47 -6.35
C ILE A 28 -3.39 3.59 -7.10
N LYS A 29 -3.28 3.76 -8.41
CA LYS A 29 -2.31 3.04 -9.24
C LYS A 29 -0.91 3.58 -9.02
N GLY A 30 0.02 2.70 -8.68
CA GLY A 30 1.42 3.06 -8.48
C GLY A 30 2.15 3.30 -9.80
N LEU A 31 3.37 3.80 -9.69
CA LEU A 31 4.22 4.02 -10.84
C LEU A 31 4.74 2.69 -11.38
N GLU A 32 4.96 2.65 -12.69
CA GLU A 32 5.60 1.52 -13.34
C GLU A 32 7.02 1.32 -12.80
N HIS A 33 7.39 0.10 -12.47
CA HIS A 33 8.73 -0.23 -12.02
C HIS A 33 9.26 -1.48 -12.72
N LEU A 34 10.58 -1.56 -12.82
CA LEU A 34 11.27 -2.65 -13.48
C LEU A 34 11.42 -3.82 -12.52
N VAL A 35 10.97 -5.00 -12.94
CA VAL A 35 11.06 -6.24 -12.18
C VAL A 35 11.89 -7.25 -12.95
N GLU A 36 12.78 -7.96 -12.26
CA GLU A 36 13.56 -9.05 -12.84
C GLU A 36 12.81 -10.36 -12.69
N LEU A 37 12.57 -11.03 -13.81
CA LEU A 37 11.92 -12.36 -13.83
C LEU A 37 12.94 -13.45 -13.49
N PRO A 38 12.47 -14.64 -13.04
CA PRO A 38 13.37 -15.77 -12.78
C PRO A 38 14.26 -16.17 -13.96
N SER A 39 13.83 -15.88 -15.18
CA SER A 39 14.62 -16.11 -16.41
C SER A 39 15.78 -15.13 -16.60
N GLY A 40 15.86 -14.08 -15.76
CA GLY A 40 16.82 -12.99 -15.91
C GLY A 40 16.35 -11.85 -16.79
N GLU A 41 15.22 -12.01 -17.47
CA GLU A 41 14.61 -10.95 -18.26
C GLU A 41 14.01 -9.89 -17.33
N LYS A 42 14.01 -8.64 -17.80
CA LYS A 42 13.41 -7.53 -17.06
C LYS A 42 12.10 -7.12 -17.74
N THR A 43 11.08 -6.93 -16.91
CA THR A 43 9.77 -6.46 -17.36
C THR A 43 9.28 -5.34 -16.45
N ASN A 44 8.36 -4.52 -16.96
CA ASN A 44 7.74 -3.46 -16.17
C ASN A 44 6.46 -3.98 -15.54
N GLU A 45 6.31 -3.76 -14.24
CA GLU A 45 5.07 -4.06 -13.52
C GLU A 45 4.48 -2.79 -12.93
N TRP A 46 3.16 -2.76 -12.88
CA TRP A 46 2.39 -1.71 -12.22
C TRP A 46 1.80 -2.27 -10.93
N ASN A 47 1.92 -1.53 -9.84
CA ASN A 47 1.15 -1.84 -8.65
C ASN A 47 -0.19 -1.13 -8.74
N ASP A 48 -1.25 -1.85 -9.06
CA ASP A 48 -2.57 -1.29 -9.25
C ASP A 48 -3.21 -0.80 -7.94
N PHE A 49 -2.72 -1.27 -6.79
CA PHE A 49 -3.19 -0.87 -5.48
C PHE A 49 -1.98 -0.47 -4.62
N ASP A 50 -1.50 0.75 -4.82
CA ASP A 50 -0.28 1.23 -4.16
C ASP A 50 -0.61 1.96 -2.86
N PHE A 51 -0.16 1.40 -1.74
CA PHE A 51 -0.36 2.00 -0.43
C PHE A 51 0.26 3.39 -0.31
N ASN A 52 1.38 3.64 -1.02
CA ASN A 52 2.00 4.97 -1.06
C ASN A 52 1.15 6.03 -1.76
N LYS A 53 0.19 5.62 -2.59
CA LYS A 53 -0.77 6.55 -3.21
C LYS A 53 -1.96 6.85 -2.31
N ILE A 54 -2.16 6.01 -1.28
CA ILE A 54 -3.24 6.16 -0.31
C ILE A 54 -2.71 6.83 0.96
N TYR A 55 -1.60 6.31 1.50
CA TYR A 55 -0.94 6.86 2.69
C TYR A 55 0.57 6.75 2.49
N LYS A 56 1.16 7.82 1.99
CA LYS A 56 2.58 7.84 1.62
C LYS A 56 3.49 7.81 2.85
N MET A 57 4.42 6.85 2.86
CA MET A 57 5.47 6.81 3.88
C MET A 57 6.43 7.99 3.69
N PRO A 58 6.84 8.68 4.78
CA PRO A 58 7.84 9.74 4.66
C PRO A 58 9.12 9.24 4.00
N LYS A 59 9.63 9.98 3.05
CA LYS A 59 10.82 9.62 2.28
C LYS A 59 12.05 9.38 3.16
N ALA A 60 12.13 10.13 4.28
CA ALA A 60 13.23 9.99 5.24
C ALA A 60 13.29 8.60 5.90
N LEU A 61 12.22 7.82 5.86
CA LEU A 61 12.17 6.47 6.43
C LEU A 61 12.50 5.35 5.43
N GLU A 62 12.52 5.65 4.12
CA GLU A 62 12.68 4.63 3.06
C GLU A 62 13.96 3.79 3.18
N ASN A 63 15.06 4.40 3.56
CA ASN A 63 16.37 3.75 3.64
C ASN A 63 16.84 3.49 5.08
N THR A 64 15.91 3.45 6.02
CA THR A 64 16.26 3.18 7.43
C THR A 64 16.45 1.69 7.66
N VAL A 65 17.20 1.35 8.71
CA VAL A 65 17.46 -0.04 9.11
C VAL A 65 16.44 -0.45 10.17
N ALA A 66 15.89 -1.65 10.05
CA ALA A 66 14.94 -2.21 11.00
C ALA A 66 15.42 -3.56 11.54
N PRO A 67 15.69 -3.72 12.85
CA PRO A 67 15.61 -2.69 13.89
C PRO A 67 16.78 -1.70 13.82
N PRO A 68 16.58 -0.46 14.30
CA PRO A 68 17.66 0.54 14.30
C PRO A 68 18.68 0.28 15.43
N PRO A 69 19.88 0.87 15.33
CA PRO A 69 20.86 0.77 16.40
C PRO A 69 20.31 1.35 17.72
N LYS A 70 20.73 0.75 18.84
CA LYS A 70 20.37 1.24 20.18
C LYS A 70 20.99 2.61 20.43
N ASN A 71 20.24 3.49 21.10
CA ASN A 71 20.70 4.82 21.51
C ASN A 71 21.10 5.74 20.35
N ASP A 72 20.50 5.54 19.19
CA ASP A 72 20.76 6.36 18.02
C ASP A 72 19.93 7.64 18.08
N LYS A 73 20.59 8.79 18.01
CA LYS A 73 19.92 10.11 18.02
C LYS A 73 18.99 10.30 16.83
N LYS A 74 19.36 9.79 15.67
CA LYS A 74 18.51 9.84 14.46
C LYS A 74 17.22 9.08 14.66
N THR A 75 17.26 7.94 15.33
CA THR A 75 16.08 7.15 15.68
C THR A 75 15.12 7.95 16.58
N GLN A 76 15.67 8.61 17.60
CA GLN A 76 14.86 9.44 18.51
C GLN A 76 14.22 10.62 17.77
N GLN A 77 14.95 11.24 16.84
CA GLN A 77 14.41 12.34 16.01
C GLN A 77 13.27 11.84 15.12
N ARG A 78 13.41 10.65 14.52
CA ARG A 78 12.37 10.04 13.69
C ARG A 78 11.11 9.72 14.50
N LEU A 79 11.27 9.18 15.71
CA LEU A 79 10.14 8.92 16.62
C LEU A 79 9.38 10.20 16.94
N LYS A 80 10.09 11.28 17.22
CA LYS A 80 9.49 12.56 17.55
C LYS A 80 8.77 13.18 16.35
N LYS A 81 9.36 13.12 15.16
CA LYS A 81 8.83 13.77 13.96
C LYS A 81 7.73 12.95 13.28
N TYR A 82 7.89 11.64 13.17
CA TYR A 82 7.01 10.75 12.39
C TYR A 82 6.22 9.77 13.24
N GLY A 83 6.49 9.67 14.52
CA GLY A 83 5.87 8.67 15.39
C GLY A 83 6.37 7.26 15.17
N ALA A 84 7.48 7.10 14.41
CA ALA A 84 8.02 5.79 14.07
C ALA A 84 9.55 5.87 14.01
N LYS A 85 10.20 4.80 14.42
CA LYS A 85 11.68 4.72 14.48
C LYS A 85 12.33 4.32 13.16
N ASP A 86 11.60 3.62 12.29
CA ASP A 86 12.07 3.13 10.99
C ASP A 86 10.89 2.85 10.04
N TRP A 87 11.20 2.37 8.81
CA TRP A 87 10.20 2.05 7.81
C TRP A 87 9.22 0.96 8.28
N TYR A 88 9.74 -0.06 8.97
CA TYR A 88 8.94 -1.18 9.46
C TYR A 88 7.90 -0.71 10.47
N ASP A 89 8.36 0.03 11.48
CA ASP A 89 7.51 0.58 12.54
C ASP A 89 6.43 1.49 11.96
N TRP A 90 6.81 2.37 11.02
CA TRP A 90 5.86 3.28 10.38
C TRP A 90 4.79 2.53 9.57
N ARG A 91 5.22 1.57 8.75
CA ARG A 91 4.28 0.80 7.91
C ARG A 91 3.32 -0.03 8.74
N CYS A 92 3.80 -0.70 9.77
CA CYS A 92 2.95 -1.48 10.66
C CYS A 92 1.89 -0.61 11.36
N LYS A 93 2.27 0.60 11.78
CA LYS A 93 1.35 1.54 12.42
C LYS A 93 0.36 2.20 11.46
N ASN A 94 0.80 2.55 10.25
CA ASN A 94 0.04 3.39 9.33
C ASN A 94 -0.58 2.63 8.14
N TRP A 95 -0.05 1.47 7.79
CA TRP A 95 -0.65 0.59 6.78
C TRP A 95 -1.33 -0.64 7.40
N GLY A 96 -0.90 -1.06 8.58
CA GLY A 96 -1.34 -2.29 9.22
C GLY A 96 -0.54 -3.52 8.77
N THR A 97 0.42 -3.34 7.86
CA THR A 97 1.27 -4.40 7.34
C THR A 97 2.63 -3.81 6.93
N LYS A 98 3.67 -4.63 6.95
CA LYS A 98 5.04 -4.16 6.70
C LYS A 98 5.38 -3.91 5.23
N TRP A 99 4.68 -4.54 4.30
CA TRP A 99 4.95 -4.44 2.87
C TRP A 99 3.73 -3.93 2.11
N ASN A 100 3.98 -3.36 0.93
CA ASN A 100 2.92 -2.95 0.01
C ASN A 100 2.14 -4.16 -0.50
N SER A 101 1.02 -3.92 -1.16
CA SER A 101 0.21 -4.97 -1.77
C SER A 101 1.01 -5.73 -2.83
N VAL A 102 0.78 -7.03 -2.93
CA VAL A 102 1.38 -7.89 -3.96
C VAL A 102 0.30 -8.73 -4.62
N ASP A 103 0.59 -9.23 -5.82
CA ASP A 103 -0.33 -10.07 -6.60
C ASP A 103 -1.71 -9.43 -6.77
N THR A 104 -1.72 -8.15 -7.12
CA THR A 104 -2.95 -7.36 -7.23
C THR A 104 -3.69 -7.68 -8.51
N GLU A 105 -4.98 -7.96 -8.38
CA GLU A 105 -5.90 -8.13 -9.50
C GLU A 105 -7.07 -7.16 -9.38
N ILE A 106 -7.55 -6.67 -10.51
CA ILE A 106 -8.67 -5.74 -10.59
C ILE A 106 -9.82 -6.43 -11.31
N ILE A 107 -11.00 -6.37 -10.72
CA ILE A 107 -12.24 -6.85 -11.33
C ILE A 107 -13.20 -5.68 -11.44
N GLU A 108 -13.60 -5.35 -12.66
CA GLU A 108 -14.58 -4.31 -12.93
C GLU A 108 -15.91 -4.97 -13.32
N ASP A 109 -16.97 -4.64 -12.60
CA ASP A 109 -18.32 -5.15 -12.85
C ASP A 109 -19.31 -4.00 -12.80
N GLU A 110 -20.23 -3.97 -13.74
CA GLU A 110 -21.28 -2.93 -13.81
C GLU A 110 -22.17 -2.91 -12.56
N ARG A 111 -22.39 -4.08 -11.95
CA ARG A 111 -23.23 -4.22 -10.75
C ARG A 111 -22.44 -4.08 -9.46
N GLU A 112 -21.27 -4.72 -9.40
CA GLU A 112 -20.45 -4.81 -8.19
C GLU A 112 -19.44 -3.67 -8.04
N GLY A 113 -19.20 -2.92 -9.12
CA GLY A 113 -18.28 -1.80 -9.11
C GLY A 113 -16.83 -2.24 -9.35
N LEU A 114 -15.91 -1.69 -8.58
CA LEU A 114 -14.48 -1.93 -8.71
C LEU A 114 -13.99 -2.76 -7.53
N THR A 115 -13.44 -3.94 -7.81
CA THR A 115 -12.93 -4.85 -6.79
C THR A 115 -11.44 -5.08 -6.99
N TYR A 116 -10.68 -4.96 -5.92
CA TYR A 116 -9.26 -5.31 -5.89
C TYR A 116 -9.07 -6.53 -5.01
N THR A 117 -8.30 -7.50 -5.52
CA THR A 117 -7.81 -8.60 -4.70
C THR A 117 -6.29 -8.52 -4.66
N PHE A 118 -5.71 -8.71 -3.49
CA PHE A 118 -4.26 -8.64 -3.32
C PHE A 118 -3.85 -9.34 -2.04
N ASN A 119 -2.55 -9.63 -1.94
CA ASN A 119 -1.99 -10.25 -0.74
C ASN A 119 -1.16 -9.22 0.04
N THR A 120 -1.18 -9.36 1.36
CA THR A 120 -0.35 -8.57 2.26
C THR A 120 0.43 -9.49 3.21
N ALA A 121 1.57 -9.01 3.70
CA ALA A 121 2.42 -9.76 4.60
C ALA A 121 1.84 -9.79 6.02
N TRP A 122 1.57 -10.98 6.54
CA TRP A 122 1.15 -11.29 7.92
C TRP A 122 -0.28 -10.87 8.27
N ASP A 123 -0.67 -9.63 8.02
CA ASP A 123 -1.93 -9.07 8.50
C ASP A 123 -2.63 -8.26 7.39
N CYS A 124 -3.91 -7.96 7.58
CA CYS A 124 -4.66 -7.14 6.63
C CYS A 124 -4.31 -5.65 6.80
N PRO A 125 -4.40 -4.85 5.72
CA PRO A 125 -4.02 -3.43 5.77
C PRO A 125 -5.18 -2.56 6.27
N ARG A 126 -5.57 -2.74 7.52
CA ARG A 126 -6.73 -2.04 8.14
C ARG A 126 -6.59 -0.52 8.05
N GLU A 127 -5.39 -0.01 8.35
CA GLU A 127 -5.12 1.43 8.36
C GLU A 127 -5.24 2.04 6.95
N ILE A 128 -4.89 1.28 5.92
CA ILE A 128 -5.06 1.68 4.53
C ILE A 128 -6.56 1.81 4.19
N VAL A 129 -7.37 0.85 4.62
CA VAL A 129 -8.83 0.86 4.41
C VAL A 129 -9.46 2.07 5.11
N PHE A 130 -9.09 2.34 6.35
CA PHE A 130 -9.56 3.51 7.09
C PHE A 130 -9.17 4.82 6.40
N LYS A 131 -7.93 4.89 5.91
CA LYS A 131 -7.46 6.07 5.17
C LYS A 131 -8.24 6.29 3.88
N LEU A 132 -8.55 5.21 3.15
CA LEU A 132 -9.39 5.27 1.95
C LEU A 132 -10.78 5.82 2.27
N GLN A 133 -11.38 5.38 3.36
CA GLN A 133 -12.69 5.89 3.80
C GLN A 133 -12.64 7.40 4.06
N GLU A 134 -11.59 7.89 4.73
CA GLU A 134 -11.38 9.31 4.94
C GLU A 134 -11.28 10.11 3.63
N ILE A 135 -10.53 9.57 2.66
CA ILE A 135 -10.31 10.22 1.37
C ILE A 135 -11.58 10.29 0.54
N LEU A 136 -12.42 9.25 0.62
CA LEU A 136 -13.61 9.10 -0.23
C LEU A 136 -14.88 9.72 0.36
N ASP A 137 -14.87 10.05 1.63
CA ASP A 137 -16.01 10.70 2.28
C ASP A 137 -16.11 12.21 1.98
#